data_03867307a2cae502a406e14f22b86b58
#
_entry.id   03867307a2cae502a406e14f22b86b58
#
_cell.length_a   1.000
_cell.length_b   1.000
_cell.length_c   1.000
_cell.angle_alpha   90.00
_cell.angle_beta   90.00
_cell.angle_gamma   90.00
#
_symmetry.space_group_name_H-M   'P 1'
#
loop_
_entity.id
_entity.type
_entity.pdbx_description
1 polymer ?
#
loop_
_entity_poly.entity_id
_entity_poly.type
_entity_poly.pdbx_seq_one_letter_code
_entity_poly.pdbx_strand_id
1 'polypeptide(L)'
;RLPFWYYAGVILFVLGFLALYLSPGHAKRAALFVELEIEYYSIGDFLHMSLYEKLARISHVMKSTSTTLVTFACLLLCFLYTQIKQKQWQHIGVTLLFAVIFIAVFSIPTLHFIKHLVGACLFIVICYYASVVYKKDDNMELSRLYFYAFLLFIFCHICLLLTLQVNIPPRARLFVVLIGIVGFLIVYKVIENLFYNHEKKFQYAILLFSFLYGGFVLSAFVDMRIKWENMATYIETQKARGIEDIVVSSKYFHSFYKRYGDWQNPTNKADEFPNPSYAKHFGVKSFVVKDD
;
A
#
# COMPACT_ATOMS: atom_id res chain seq x y z
N ARG A 1 -15.11 -1.97 -27.21
CA ARG A 1 -15.00 -0.61 -26.64
C ARG A 1 -15.26 -0.71 -25.14
N LEU A 2 -14.45 -0.02 -24.32
CA LEU A 2 -14.69 0.05 -22.88
C LEU A 2 -15.95 0.90 -22.62
N PRO A 3 -16.80 0.55 -21.65
CA PRO A 3 -17.97 1.33 -21.30
C PRO A 3 -17.60 2.76 -20.88
N PHE A 4 -18.46 3.72 -21.17
CA PHE A 4 -18.24 5.14 -20.86
C PHE A 4 -17.91 5.39 -19.39
N TRP A 5 -18.59 4.70 -18.46
CA TRP A 5 -18.35 4.82 -17.02
C TRP A 5 -16.92 4.44 -16.58
N TYR A 6 -16.24 3.63 -17.38
CA TYR A 6 -14.83 3.28 -17.11
C TYR A 6 -13.91 4.49 -17.31
N TYR A 7 -14.09 5.21 -18.44
CA TYR A 7 -13.34 6.44 -18.70
C TYR A 7 -13.69 7.52 -17.68
N ALA A 8 -14.97 7.63 -17.29
CA ALA A 8 -15.41 8.52 -16.24
C ALA A 8 -14.73 8.21 -14.91
N GLY A 9 -14.60 6.93 -14.54
CA GLY A 9 -13.90 6.50 -13.33
C GLY A 9 -12.42 6.90 -13.33
N VAL A 10 -11.72 6.70 -14.44
CA VAL A 10 -10.31 7.09 -14.58
C VAL A 10 -10.17 8.61 -14.48
N ILE A 11 -11.03 9.38 -15.16
CA ILE A 11 -11.00 10.85 -15.12
C ILE A 11 -11.26 11.34 -13.69
N LEU A 12 -12.29 10.83 -13.01
CA LEU A 12 -12.60 11.19 -11.62
C LEU A 12 -11.45 10.85 -10.66
N PHE A 13 -10.79 9.73 -10.88
CA PHE A 13 -9.61 9.35 -10.09
C PHE A 13 -8.46 10.34 -10.28
N VAL A 14 -8.13 10.69 -11.53
CA VAL A 14 -7.08 11.67 -11.84
C VAL A 14 -7.42 13.04 -11.28
N LEU A 15 -8.66 13.50 -11.43
CA LEU A 15 -9.13 14.77 -10.86
C LEU A 15 -9.06 14.77 -9.33
N GLY A 16 -9.47 13.66 -8.68
CA GLY A 16 -9.36 13.50 -7.23
C GLY A 16 -7.91 13.53 -6.74
N PHE A 17 -7.00 12.86 -7.46
CA PHE A 17 -5.57 12.91 -7.18
C PHE A 17 -5.00 14.34 -7.31
N LEU A 18 -5.32 15.02 -8.40
CA LEU A 18 -4.89 16.41 -8.62
C LEU A 18 -5.47 17.35 -7.56
N ALA A 19 -6.73 17.19 -7.19
CA ALA A 19 -7.35 17.99 -6.12
C ALA A 19 -6.66 17.79 -4.78
N LEU A 20 -6.28 16.56 -4.42
CA LEU A 20 -5.49 16.27 -3.22
C LEU A 20 -4.08 16.85 -3.30
N TYR A 21 -3.42 16.70 -4.44
CA TYR A 21 -2.05 17.20 -4.65
C TYR A 21 -1.98 18.73 -4.61
N LEU A 22 -2.94 19.41 -5.23
CA LEU A 22 -3.04 20.88 -5.26
C LEU A 22 -3.71 21.48 -4.01
N SER A 23 -4.14 20.64 -3.07
CA SER A 23 -4.83 21.12 -1.87
C SER A 23 -3.92 21.98 -0.99
N PRO A 24 -4.44 23.05 -0.37
CA PRO A 24 -3.68 23.86 0.59
C PRO A 24 -3.15 23.04 1.76
N GLY A 25 -3.82 21.95 2.11
CA GLY A 25 -3.37 21.02 3.14
C GLY A 25 -2.11 20.25 2.75
N HIS A 26 -1.92 19.93 1.46
CA HIS A 26 -0.68 19.35 0.97
C HIS A 26 0.50 20.32 1.08
N ALA A 27 0.31 21.56 0.64
CA ALA A 27 1.33 22.61 0.74
C ALA A 27 1.74 22.89 2.19
N LYS A 28 0.75 22.98 3.12
CA LYS A 28 1.02 23.13 4.55
C LYS A 28 1.80 21.96 5.15
N ARG A 29 1.50 20.71 4.75
CA ARG A 29 2.26 19.53 5.20
C ARG A 29 3.68 19.56 4.65
N ALA A 30 3.85 19.95 3.40
CA ALA A 30 5.17 20.08 2.80
C ALA A 30 6.04 21.08 3.57
N ALA A 31 5.50 22.26 3.88
CA ALA A 31 6.17 23.26 4.68
C ALA A 31 6.52 22.74 6.09
N LEU A 32 5.59 22.01 6.74
CA LEU A 32 5.83 21.40 8.04
C LEU A 32 6.96 20.34 8.00
N PHE A 33 7.07 19.56 6.94
CA PHE A 33 8.15 18.59 6.80
C PHE A 33 9.51 19.25 6.66
N VAL A 34 9.58 20.39 5.94
CA VAL A 34 10.81 21.21 5.87
C VAL A 34 11.15 21.78 7.24
N GLU A 35 10.17 22.32 7.96
CA GLU A 35 10.35 22.87 9.31
C GLU A 35 10.82 21.82 10.33
N LEU A 36 10.38 20.55 10.16
CA LEU A 36 10.75 19.43 11.04
C LEU A 36 12.01 18.67 10.56
N GLU A 37 12.76 19.23 9.61
CA GLU A 37 13.94 18.59 9.00
C GLU A 37 13.68 17.17 8.49
N ILE A 38 12.43 16.85 8.14
CA ILE A 38 12.08 15.57 7.53
C ILE A 38 12.53 15.63 6.07
N GLU A 39 13.36 14.68 5.67
CA GLU A 39 13.82 14.57 4.29
C GLU A 39 12.64 14.55 3.30
N TYR A 40 12.57 15.57 2.50
CA TYR A 40 11.51 15.84 1.55
C TYR A 40 12.12 16.24 0.21
N TYR A 41 11.69 15.59 -0.85
CA TYR A 41 12.15 15.92 -2.20
C TYR A 41 11.03 16.61 -2.98
N SER A 42 11.35 17.70 -3.64
CA SER A 42 10.48 18.26 -4.67
C SER A 42 10.59 17.46 -5.98
N ILE A 43 9.62 17.63 -6.87
CA ILE A 43 9.73 17.05 -8.24
C ILE A 43 10.97 17.59 -8.93
N GLY A 44 11.31 18.89 -8.71
CA GLY A 44 12.53 19.50 -9.22
C GLY A 44 13.79 18.79 -8.73
N ASP A 45 13.88 18.52 -7.43
CA ASP A 45 15.02 17.80 -6.85
C ASP A 45 15.16 16.41 -7.47
N PHE A 46 14.06 15.68 -7.63
CA PHE A 46 14.08 14.36 -8.30
C PHE A 46 14.60 14.45 -9.75
N LEU A 47 14.21 15.48 -10.49
CA LEU A 47 14.68 15.66 -11.86
C LEU A 47 16.19 15.95 -11.92
N HIS A 48 16.73 16.68 -10.95
CA HIS A 48 18.14 17.04 -10.84
C HIS A 48 19.03 15.97 -10.17
N MET A 49 18.44 14.94 -9.55
CA MET A 49 19.19 13.82 -8.97
C MET A 49 20.07 13.11 -10.02
N SER A 50 21.21 12.61 -9.58
CA SER A 50 22.06 11.72 -10.38
C SER A 50 21.30 10.45 -10.76
N LEU A 51 21.76 9.74 -11.79
CA LEU A 51 21.17 8.47 -12.20
C LEU A 51 21.16 7.45 -11.05
N TYR A 52 22.22 7.41 -10.25
CA TYR A 52 22.33 6.51 -9.10
C TYR A 52 21.26 6.81 -8.04
N GLU A 53 21.06 8.07 -7.67
CA GLU A 53 20.05 8.49 -6.71
C GLU A 53 18.63 8.20 -7.20
N LYS A 54 18.35 8.44 -8.49
CA LYS A 54 17.07 8.06 -9.12
C LYS A 54 16.82 6.55 -9.02
N LEU A 55 17.81 5.73 -9.33
CA LEU A 55 17.70 4.28 -9.21
C LEU A 55 17.53 3.83 -7.75
N ALA A 56 18.24 4.48 -6.82
CA ALA A 56 18.06 4.23 -5.39
C ALA A 56 16.63 4.54 -4.94
N ARG A 57 16.07 5.66 -5.38
CA ARG A 57 14.68 6.05 -5.09
C ARG A 57 13.68 5.05 -5.67
N ILE A 58 13.85 4.66 -6.92
CA ILE A 58 13.00 3.64 -7.57
C ILE A 58 13.04 2.33 -6.78
N SER A 59 14.25 1.88 -6.43
CA SER A 59 14.44 0.66 -5.63
C SER A 59 13.76 0.76 -4.25
N HIS A 60 13.84 1.92 -3.60
CA HIS A 60 13.16 2.15 -2.31
C HIS A 60 11.63 2.05 -2.44
N VAL A 61 11.05 2.67 -3.47
CA VAL A 61 9.61 2.56 -3.77
C VAL A 61 9.22 1.10 -4.00
N MET A 62 9.98 0.38 -4.82
CA MET A 62 9.73 -1.05 -5.10
C MET A 62 9.85 -1.91 -3.84
N LYS A 63 10.82 -1.62 -2.96
CA LYS A 63 10.95 -2.29 -1.66
C LYS A 63 9.74 -2.04 -0.76
N SER A 64 9.27 -0.80 -0.70
CA SER A 64 8.11 -0.42 0.14
C SER A 64 6.80 -1.07 -0.32
N THR A 65 6.73 -1.48 -1.59
CA THR A 65 5.60 -2.16 -2.23
C THR A 65 5.84 -3.66 -2.43
N SER A 66 6.79 -4.25 -1.72
CA SER A 66 7.19 -5.67 -1.89
C SER A 66 6.05 -6.68 -1.72
N THR A 67 4.95 -6.31 -1.05
CA THR A 67 3.73 -7.13 -0.98
C THR A 67 3.12 -7.40 -2.36
N THR A 68 3.37 -6.55 -3.36
CA THR A 68 2.96 -6.83 -4.76
C THR A 68 3.66 -8.04 -5.34
N LEU A 69 4.80 -8.46 -4.79
CA LEU A 69 5.52 -9.66 -5.23
C LEU A 69 4.74 -10.94 -4.91
N VAL A 70 3.96 -10.96 -3.83
CA VAL A 70 3.05 -12.08 -3.54
C VAL A 70 1.97 -12.15 -4.62
N THR A 71 1.39 -11.00 -4.96
CA THR A 71 0.42 -10.93 -6.07
C THR A 71 1.07 -11.40 -7.37
N PHE A 72 2.31 -10.98 -7.65
CA PHE A 72 3.06 -11.44 -8.82
C PHE A 72 3.20 -12.97 -8.87
N ALA A 73 3.62 -13.60 -7.76
CA ALA A 73 3.74 -15.05 -7.69
C ALA A 73 2.39 -15.74 -7.98
N CYS A 74 1.30 -15.23 -7.40
CA CYS A 74 -0.05 -15.75 -7.69
C CYS A 74 -0.42 -15.60 -9.17
N LEU A 75 -0.16 -14.46 -9.80
CA LEU A 75 -0.45 -14.22 -11.21
C LEU A 75 0.36 -15.14 -12.13
N LEU A 76 1.64 -15.34 -11.81
CA LEU A 76 2.53 -16.24 -12.53
C LEU A 76 2.02 -17.69 -12.44
N LEU A 77 1.63 -18.14 -11.25
CA LEU A 77 1.06 -19.48 -11.06
C LEU A 77 -0.27 -19.66 -11.77
N CYS A 78 -1.16 -18.67 -11.75
CA CYS A 78 -2.41 -18.70 -12.49
C CYS A 78 -2.18 -18.80 -14.00
N PHE A 79 -1.24 -18.03 -14.51
CA PHE A 79 -0.88 -18.09 -15.93
C PHE A 79 -0.29 -19.45 -16.28
N LEU A 80 0.67 -19.96 -15.51
CA LEU A 80 1.26 -21.28 -15.70
C LEU A 80 0.20 -22.39 -15.68
N TYR A 81 -0.72 -22.37 -14.70
CA TYR A 81 -1.80 -23.34 -14.60
C TYR A 81 -2.67 -23.39 -15.86
N THR A 82 -3.07 -22.23 -16.39
CA THR A 82 -3.89 -22.18 -17.60
C THR A 82 -3.13 -22.67 -18.82
N GLN A 83 -1.84 -22.34 -18.95
CA GLN A 83 -1.02 -22.80 -20.07
C GLN A 83 -0.83 -24.33 -20.03
N ILE A 84 -0.63 -24.93 -18.85
CA ILE A 84 -0.57 -26.40 -18.67
C ILE A 84 -1.90 -27.04 -19.08
N LYS A 85 -3.02 -26.48 -18.61
CA LYS A 85 -4.37 -26.99 -18.95
C LYS A 85 -4.64 -26.95 -20.45
N GLN A 86 -4.16 -25.90 -21.14
CA GLN A 86 -4.31 -25.73 -22.59
C GLN A 86 -3.23 -26.43 -23.41
N LYS A 87 -2.24 -27.09 -22.75
CA LYS A 87 -1.10 -27.80 -23.39
C LYS A 87 -0.24 -26.86 -24.26
N GLN A 88 -0.13 -25.60 -23.91
CA GLN A 88 0.63 -24.58 -24.65
C GLN A 88 2.11 -24.57 -24.22
N TRP A 89 2.87 -25.60 -24.64
CA TRP A 89 4.24 -25.85 -24.18
C TRP A 89 5.21 -24.69 -24.38
N GLN A 90 5.05 -23.88 -25.43
CA GLN A 90 5.89 -22.71 -25.68
C GLN A 90 5.72 -21.66 -24.56
N HIS A 91 4.50 -21.38 -24.17
CA HIS A 91 4.21 -20.42 -23.11
C HIS A 91 4.58 -20.94 -21.72
N ILE A 92 4.48 -22.27 -21.50
CA ILE A 92 4.95 -22.91 -20.26
C ILE A 92 6.45 -22.69 -20.09
N GLY A 93 7.25 -22.93 -21.12
CA GLY A 93 8.71 -22.74 -21.08
C GLY A 93 9.09 -21.29 -20.74
N VAL A 94 8.45 -20.31 -21.38
CA VAL A 94 8.66 -18.89 -21.08
C VAL A 94 8.29 -18.55 -19.65
N THR A 95 7.13 -19.06 -19.17
CA THR A 95 6.66 -18.78 -17.80
C THR A 95 7.59 -19.39 -16.75
N LEU A 96 8.08 -20.62 -16.98
CA LEU A 96 9.04 -21.25 -16.10
C LEU A 96 10.38 -20.50 -16.08
N LEU A 97 10.83 -19.97 -17.21
CA LEU A 97 12.02 -19.12 -17.26
C LEU A 97 11.84 -17.87 -16.37
N PHE A 98 10.70 -17.20 -16.44
CA PHE A 98 10.41 -16.06 -15.54
C PHE A 98 10.39 -16.46 -14.07
N ALA A 99 9.82 -17.63 -13.75
CA ALA A 99 9.79 -18.16 -12.39
C ALA A 99 11.21 -18.44 -11.87
N VAL A 100 12.05 -19.06 -12.69
CA VAL A 100 13.47 -19.35 -12.35
C VAL A 100 14.24 -18.04 -12.13
N ILE A 101 14.12 -17.05 -13.02
CA ILE A 101 14.77 -15.76 -12.87
C ILE A 101 14.30 -15.07 -11.57
N PHE A 102 13.00 -15.10 -11.29
CA PHE A 102 12.45 -14.53 -10.06
C PHE A 102 13.05 -15.19 -8.82
N ILE A 103 13.01 -16.52 -8.75
CA ILE A 103 13.55 -17.28 -7.62
C ILE A 103 15.05 -17.03 -7.48
N ALA A 104 15.82 -17.09 -8.56
CA ALA A 104 17.28 -16.87 -8.55
C ALA A 104 17.63 -15.49 -7.99
N VAL A 105 17.00 -14.41 -8.50
CA VAL A 105 17.25 -13.04 -8.05
C VAL A 105 16.90 -12.84 -6.59
N PHE A 106 15.78 -13.43 -6.11
CA PHE A 106 15.35 -13.29 -4.73
C PHE A 106 16.14 -14.17 -3.75
N SER A 107 16.77 -15.24 -4.23
CA SER A 107 17.63 -16.12 -3.42
C SER A 107 19.04 -15.56 -3.18
N ILE A 108 19.48 -14.55 -3.94
CA ILE A 108 20.80 -13.97 -3.77
C ILE A 108 20.77 -12.81 -2.76
N PRO A 109 21.37 -12.97 -1.54
CA PRO A 109 21.28 -11.95 -0.49
C PRO A 109 21.94 -10.62 -0.87
N THR A 110 23.01 -10.66 -1.67
CA THR A 110 23.82 -9.50 -2.06
C THR A 110 23.11 -8.55 -3.02
N LEU A 111 22.03 -8.99 -3.68
CA LEU A 111 21.27 -8.21 -4.66
C LEU A 111 20.15 -7.35 -4.06
N HIS A 112 20.28 -6.93 -2.78
CA HIS A 112 19.21 -6.19 -2.08
C HIS A 112 18.67 -4.99 -2.84
N PHE A 113 19.51 -4.29 -3.57
CA PHE A 113 19.12 -3.13 -4.36
C PHE A 113 18.40 -3.51 -5.66
N ILE A 114 18.93 -4.52 -6.37
CA ILE A 114 18.49 -4.89 -7.72
C ILE A 114 17.25 -5.78 -7.69
N LYS A 115 17.08 -6.64 -6.67
CA LYS A 115 16.02 -7.64 -6.64
C LYS A 115 14.60 -7.06 -6.75
N HIS A 116 14.33 -5.94 -6.08
CA HIS A 116 13.02 -5.30 -6.15
C HIS A 116 12.77 -4.66 -7.52
N LEU A 117 13.80 -4.09 -8.13
CA LEU A 117 13.71 -3.54 -9.48
C LEU A 117 13.48 -4.65 -10.51
N VAL A 118 14.24 -5.75 -10.43
CA VAL A 118 14.04 -6.92 -11.32
C VAL A 118 12.64 -7.53 -11.11
N GLY A 119 12.20 -7.66 -9.86
CA GLY A 119 10.84 -8.12 -9.55
C GLY A 119 9.75 -7.26 -10.19
N ALA A 120 9.93 -5.94 -10.16
CA ALA A 120 9.01 -5.01 -10.81
C ALA A 120 9.03 -5.14 -12.34
N CYS A 121 10.20 -5.27 -12.95
CA CYS A 121 10.33 -5.50 -14.39
C CYS A 121 9.66 -6.83 -14.80
N LEU A 122 9.89 -7.89 -14.02
CA LEU A 122 9.25 -9.19 -14.27
C LEU A 122 7.72 -9.10 -14.15
N PHE A 123 7.20 -8.35 -13.16
CA PHE A 123 5.77 -8.12 -13.02
C PHE A 123 5.18 -7.48 -14.28
N ILE A 124 5.81 -6.40 -14.75
CA ILE A 124 5.39 -5.68 -15.95
C ILE A 124 5.39 -6.61 -17.17
N VAL A 125 6.49 -7.32 -17.38
CA VAL A 125 6.66 -8.20 -18.55
C VAL A 125 5.67 -9.34 -18.54
N ILE A 126 5.48 -10.04 -17.41
CA ILE A 126 4.55 -11.18 -17.34
C ILE A 126 3.09 -10.77 -17.50
N CYS A 127 2.68 -9.65 -16.90
CA CYS A 127 1.31 -9.18 -17.05
C CYS A 127 1.00 -8.76 -18.48
N TYR A 128 1.93 -8.06 -19.14
CA TYR A 128 1.78 -7.73 -20.54
C TYR A 128 1.77 -8.96 -21.44
N TYR A 129 2.73 -9.88 -21.24
CA TYR A 129 2.83 -11.12 -22.00
C TYR A 129 1.56 -11.98 -21.87
N ALA A 130 1.10 -12.19 -20.64
CA ALA A 130 -0.14 -12.95 -20.39
C ALA A 130 -1.35 -12.28 -21.06
N SER A 131 -1.44 -10.95 -21.01
CA SER A 131 -2.51 -10.21 -21.68
C SER A 131 -2.51 -10.47 -23.20
N VAL A 132 -1.34 -10.47 -23.85
CA VAL A 132 -1.21 -10.74 -25.29
C VAL A 132 -1.56 -12.18 -25.63
N VAL A 133 -1.10 -13.15 -24.82
CA VAL A 133 -1.40 -14.57 -25.02
C VAL A 133 -2.91 -14.83 -24.90
N TYR A 134 -3.54 -14.38 -23.81
CA TYR A 134 -4.98 -14.56 -23.63
C TYR A 134 -5.82 -13.86 -24.70
N LYS A 135 -5.34 -12.75 -25.24
CA LYS A 135 -5.99 -12.07 -26.37
C LYS A 135 -5.97 -12.96 -27.64
N LYS A 136 -4.85 -13.64 -27.88
CA LYS A 136 -4.72 -14.59 -29.02
C LYS A 136 -5.58 -15.82 -28.83
N ASP A 137 -5.74 -16.29 -27.60
CA ASP A 137 -6.55 -17.46 -27.23
C ASP A 137 -8.05 -17.10 -27.10
N ASP A 138 -8.47 -15.94 -27.56
CA ASP A 138 -9.84 -15.40 -27.48
C ASP A 138 -10.42 -15.30 -26.06
N ASN A 139 -9.55 -15.35 -25.05
CA ASN A 139 -9.94 -15.14 -23.66
C ASN A 139 -9.81 -13.65 -23.28
N MET A 140 -10.72 -12.85 -23.82
CA MET A 140 -10.69 -11.40 -23.68
C MET A 140 -10.83 -10.91 -22.23
N GLU A 141 -11.47 -11.67 -21.37
CA GLU A 141 -11.66 -11.31 -19.98
C GLU A 141 -10.35 -11.39 -19.19
N LEU A 142 -9.65 -12.51 -19.23
CA LEU A 142 -8.33 -12.65 -18.62
C LEU A 142 -7.31 -11.71 -19.25
N SER A 143 -7.34 -11.54 -20.59
CA SER A 143 -6.49 -10.57 -21.27
C SER A 143 -6.63 -9.16 -20.67
N ARG A 144 -7.86 -8.69 -20.47
CA ARG A 144 -8.14 -7.37 -19.88
C ARG A 144 -7.67 -7.27 -18.43
N LEU A 145 -7.93 -8.30 -17.62
CA LEU A 145 -7.53 -8.30 -16.21
C LEU A 145 -6.00 -8.21 -16.07
N TYR A 146 -5.24 -8.99 -16.85
CA TYR A 146 -3.78 -8.90 -16.84
C TYR A 146 -3.26 -7.55 -17.36
N PHE A 147 -3.91 -6.99 -18.38
CA PHE A 147 -3.58 -5.65 -18.87
C PHE A 147 -3.86 -4.57 -17.83
N TYR A 148 -4.95 -4.70 -17.06
CA TYR A 148 -5.23 -3.77 -15.96
C TYR A 148 -4.23 -3.90 -14.82
N ALA A 149 -3.82 -5.12 -14.47
CA ALA A 149 -2.76 -5.33 -13.49
C ALA A 149 -1.46 -4.63 -13.92
N PHE A 150 -1.09 -4.75 -15.20
CA PHE A 150 0.05 -4.07 -15.81
C PHE A 150 -0.05 -2.54 -15.70
N LEU A 151 -1.16 -1.95 -16.17
CA LEU A 151 -1.35 -0.51 -16.15
C LEU A 151 -1.40 0.04 -14.72
N LEU A 152 -2.14 -0.63 -13.84
CA LEU A 152 -2.27 -0.23 -12.45
C LEU A 152 -0.94 -0.29 -11.71
N PHE A 153 -0.12 -1.31 -11.97
CA PHE A 153 1.21 -1.43 -11.39
C PHE A 153 2.09 -0.23 -11.78
N ILE A 154 2.19 0.08 -13.08
CA ILE A 154 2.99 1.21 -13.57
C ILE A 154 2.47 2.52 -12.96
N PHE A 155 1.17 2.76 -13.05
CA PHE A 155 0.56 3.99 -12.57
C PHE A 155 0.78 4.20 -11.07
N CYS A 156 0.53 3.17 -10.26
CA CYS A 156 0.73 3.25 -8.81
C CYS A 156 2.18 3.54 -8.44
N HIS A 157 3.14 2.93 -9.14
CA HIS A 157 4.55 3.16 -8.84
C HIS A 157 5.02 4.54 -9.32
N ILE A 158 4.50 5.05 -10.43
CA ILE A 158 4.75 6.44 -10.83
C ILE A 158 4.19 7.40 -9.77
N CYS A 159 2.96 7.20 -9.30
CA CYS A 159 2.40 8.03 -8.24
C CYS A 159 3.24 8.00 -6.96
N LEU A 160 3.75 6.83 -6.57
CA LEU A 160 4.61 6.69 -5.40
C LEU A 160 6.00 7.31 -5.59
N LEU A 161 6.56 7.27 -6.81
CA LEU A 161 7.81 7.96 -7.14
C LEU A 161 7.68 9.48 -7.05
N LEU A 162 6.49 9.99 -7.38
CA LEU A 162 6.18 11.42 -7.28
C LEU A 162 5.80 11.85 -5.85
N THR A 163 5.68 10.90 -4.90
CA THR A 163 5.51 11.29 -3.50
C THR A 163 6.82 11.90 -2.99
N LEU A 164 6.65 13.03 -2.32
CA LEU A 164 7.76 13.89 -1.91
C LEU A 164 8.45 13.41 -0.62
N GLN A 165 7.93 12.35 0.02
CA GLN A 165 8.50 11.78 1.25
C GLN A 165 9.53 10.69 0.93
N VAL A 166 10.63 10.70 1.67
CA VAL A 166 11.64 9.63 1.61
C VAL A 166 11.05 8.30 2.07
N ASN A 167 10.32 8.33 3.17
CA ASN A 167 9.64 7.17 3.72
C ASN A 167 8.17 7.14 3.29
N ILE A 168 7.77 6.11 2.55
CA ILE A 168 6.39 5.92 2.10
C ILE A 168 5.58 5.31 3.26
N PRO A 169 4.67 6.08 3.87
CA PRO A 169 3.87 5.59 4.98
C PRO A 169 2.93 4.45 4.54
N PRO A 170 2.57 3.52 5.44
CA PRO A 170 1.68 2.39 5.10
C PRO A 170 0.35 2.82 4.46
N ARG A 171 -0.21 3.96 4.87
CA ARG A 171 -1.45 4.53 4.31
C ARG A 171 -1.32 4.93 2.83
N ALA A 172 -0.13 5.33 2.38
CA ALA A 172 0.11 5.66 0.97
C ALA A 172 0.18 4.41 0.07
N ARG A 173 0.21 3.22 0.66
CA ARG A 173 0.23 1.93 -0.06
C ARG A 173 -1.16 1.44 -0.48
N LEU A 174 -2.21 2.27 -0.38
CA LEU A 174 -3.57 1.90 -0.80
C LEU A 174 -3.59 1.37 -2.24
N PHE A 175 -2.75 1.90 -3.11
CA PHE A 175 -2.60 1.42 -4.49
C PHE A 175 -2.15 -0.05 -4.59
N VAL A 176 -1.34 -0.53 -3.63
CA VAL A 176 -0.92 -1.93 -3.55
C VAL A 176 -2.13 -2.84 -3.32
N VAL A 177 -3.11 -2.37 -2.53
CA VAL A 177 -4.37 -3.08 -2.30
C VAL A 177 -5.17 -3.23 -3.59
N LEU A 178 -5.20 -2.19 -4.43
CA LEU A 178 -5.88 -2.24 -5.73
C LEU A 178 -5.25 -3.28 -6.66
N ILE A 179 -3.91 -3.37 -6.70
CA ILE A 179 -3.19 -4.41 -7.45
C ILE A 179 -3.55 -5.80 -6.90
N GLY A 180 -3.63 -5.92 -5.57
CA GLY A 180 -4.07 -7.16 -4.90
C GLY A 180 -5.50 -7.56 -5.27
N ILE A 181 -6.43 -6.61 -5.35
CA ILE A 181 -7.82 -6.86 -5.78
C ILE A 181 -7.86 -7.37 -7.22
N VAL A 182 -7.14 -6.73 -8.15
CA VAL A 182 -7.07 -7.21 -9.54
C VAL A 182 -6.44 -8.60 -9.60
N GLY A 183 -5.38 -8.85 -8.83
CA GLY A 183 -4.77 -10.17 -8.70
C GLY A 183 -5.77 -11.21 -8.20
N PHE A 184 -6.56 -10.89 -7.17
CA PHE A 184 -7.62 -11.77 -6.67
C PHE A 184 -8.68 -12.07 -7.74
N LEU A 185 -9.10 -11.07 -8.51
CA LEU A 185 -10.06 -11.28 -9.61
C LEU A 185 -9.51 -12.23 -10.68
N ILE A 186 -8.22 -12.12 -11.01
CA ILE A 186 -7.56 -13.05 -11.94
C ILE A 186 -7.56 -14.47 -11.37
N VAL A 187 -7.14 -14.63 -10.11
CA VAL A 187 -7.16 -15.94 -9.43
C VAL A 187 -8.57 -16.53 -9.46
N TYR A 188 -9.56 -15.74 -9.03
CA TYR A 188 -10.97 -16.18 -9.03
C TYR A 188 -11.40 -16.64 -10.42
N LYS A 189 -11.12 -15.85 -11.46
CA LYS A 189 -11.52 -16.17 -12.85
C LYS A 189 -10.86 -17.46 -13.36
N VAL A 190 -9.61 -17.73 -12.99
CA VAL A 190 -8.90 -18.95 -13.38
C VAL A 190 -9.48 -20.20 -12.73
N ILE A 191 -9.93 -20.06 -11.47
CA ILE A 191 -10.44 -21.20 -10.68
C ILE A 191 -11.97 -21.22 -10.57
N GLU A 192 -12.70 -20.30 -11.22
CA GLU A 192 -14.18 -20.22 -11.11
C GLU A 192 -14.89 -21.55 -11.40
N ASN A 193 -14.38 -22.31 -12.37
CA ASN A 193 -14.94 -23.61 -12.71
C ASN A 193 -14.88 -24.65 -11.55
N LEU A 194 -13.92 -24.47 -10.61
CA LEU A 194 -13.81 -25.33 -9.43
C LEU A 194 -14.93 -25.02 -8.42
N PHE A 195 -15.45 -23.81 -8.47
CA PHE A 195 -16.48 -23.31 -7.53
C PHE A 195 -17.87 -23.20 -8.16
N TYR A 196 -18.05 -23.54 -9.43
CA TYR A 196 -19.29 -23.36 -10.16
C TYR A 196 -20.52 -23.91 -9.41
N ASN A 197 -20.42 -25.11 -8.80
CA ASN A 197 -21.49 -25.70 -8.01
C ASN A 197 -21.61 -25.11 -6.58
N HIS A 198 -20.66 -24.28 -6.15
CA HIS A 198 -20.59 -23.71 -4.80
C HIS A 198 -20.47 -22.19 -4.78
N GLU A 199 -20.66 -21.54 -5.91
CA GLU A 199 -20.47 -20.09 -6.07
C GLU A 199 -21.20 -19.28 -5.02
N LYS A 200 -22.49 -19.54 -4.80
CA LYS A 200 -23.29 -18.84 -3.78
C LYS A 200 -22.74 -19.04 -2.36
N LYS A 201 -22.31 -20.27 -2.03
CA LYS A 201 -21.73 -20.57 -0.72
C LYS A 201 -20.42 -19.83 -0.52
N PHE A 202 -19.60 -19.75 -1.56
CA PHE A 202 -18.34 -19.02 -1.54
C PHE A 202 -18.58 -17.51 -1.42
N GLN A 203 -19.52 -16.93 -2.15
CA GLN A 203 -19.92 -15.52 -2.04
C GLN A 203 -20.42 -15.19 -0.62
N TYR A 204 -21.27 -16.04 -0.03
CA TYR A 204 -21.71 -15.85 1.35
C TYR A 204 -20.58 -15.97 2.37
N ALA A 205 -19.63 -16.90 2.16
CA ALA A 205 -18.47 -17.03 3.03
C ALA A 205 -17.57 -15.77 2.98
N ILE A 206 -17.31 -15.23 1.78
CA ILE A 206 -16.55 -13.98 1.62
C ILE A 206 -17.29 -12.82 2.28
N LEU A 207 -18.61 -12.70 2.05
CA LEU A 207 -19.41 -11.64 2.64
C LEU A 207 -19.38 -11.70 4.17
N LEU A 208 -19.60 -12.90 4.73
CA LEU A 208 -19.54 -13.13 6.18
C LEU A 208 -18.15 -12.78 6.74
N PHE A 209 -17.08 -13.26 6.11
CA PHE A 209 -15.71 -12.96 6.53
C PHE A 209 -15.43 -11.46 6.48
N SER A 210 -15.83 -10.78 5.39
CA SER A 210 -15.67 -9.34 5.24
C SER A 210 -16.41 -8.56 6.31
N PHE A 211 -17.63 -8.99 6.66
CA PHE A 211 -18.42 -8.39 7.72
C PHE A 211 -17.78 -8.57 9.10
N LEU A 212 -17.36 -9.80 9.42
CA LEU A 212 -16.69 -10.09 10.70
C LEU A 212 -15.35 -9.34 10.82
N TYR A 213 -14.55 -9.35 9.76
CA TYR A 213 -13.27 -8.64 9.73
C TYR A 213 -13.47 -7.11 9.81
N GLY A 214 -14.44 -6.57 9.06
CA GLY A 214 -14.80 -5.16 9.11
C GLY A 214 -15.27 -4.74 10.51
N GLY A 215 -16.10 -5.56 11.15
CA GLY A 215 -16.53 -5.34 12.54
C GLY A 215 -15.37 -5.35 13.53
N PHE A 216 -14.44 -6.29 13.36
CA PHE A 216 -13.21 -6.37 14.16
C PHE A 216 -12.32 -5.12 14.00
N VAL A 217 -12.11 -4.67 12.76
CA VAL A 217 -11.34 -3.44 12.49
C VAL A 217 -12.04 -2.21 13.07
N LEU A 218 -13.36 -2.09 12.87
CA LEU A 218 -14.15 -1.00 13.41
C LEU A 218 -14.05 -0.93 14.94
N SER A 219 -14.14 -2.09 15.62
CA SER A 219 -14.02 -2.15 17.09
C SER A 219 -12.66 -1.65 17.58
N ALA A 220 -11.55 -1.89 16.82
CA ALA A 220 -10.24 -1.34 17.15
C ALA A 220 -10.21 0.19 17.05
N PHE A 221 -10.85 0.77 16.04
CA PHE A 221 -10.98 2.23 15.93
C PHE A 221 -11.84 2.85 17.03
N VAL A 222 -12.94 2.17 17.42
CA VAL A 222 -13.78 2.60 18.54
C VAL A 222 -13.00 2.56 19.85
N ASP A 223 -12.22 1.50 20.11
CA ASP A 223 -11.34 1.40 21.30
C ASP A 223 -10.35 2.57 21.34
N MET A 224 -9.68 2.86 20.22
CA MET A 224 -8.76 4.00 20.13
C MET A 224 -9.46 5.36 20.33
N ARG A 225 -10.69 5.51 19.84
CA ARG A 225 -11.46 6.74 20.03
C ARG A 225 -11.78 6.97 21.50
N ILE A 226 -12.21 5.95 22.20
CA ILE A 226 -12.49 5.99 23.65
C ILE A 226 -11.21 6.33 24.43
N LYS A 227 -10.09 5.67 24.10
CA LYS A 227 -8.81 5.96 24.74
C LYS A 227 -8.34 7.40 24.51
N TRP A 228 -8.52 7.91 23.29
CA TRP A 228 -8.22 9.30 22.97
C TRP A 228 -9.04 10.29 23.81
N GLU A 229 -10.34 10.08 23.93
CA GLU A 229 -11.23 10.92 24.73
C GLU A 229 -10.87 10.89 26.21
N ASN A 230 -10.57 9.70 26.75
CA ASN A 230 -10.11 9.54 28.12
C ASN A 230 -8.76 10.26 28.37
N MET A 231 -7.83 10.14 27.44
CA MET A 231 -6.54 10.86 27.51
C MET A 231 -6.73 12.37 27.46
N ALA A 232 -7.56 12.86 26.55
CA ALA A 232 -7.85 14.31 26.45
C ALA A 232 -8.46 14.83 27.75
N THR A 233 -9.41 14.13 28.32
CA THR A 233 -10.03 14.48 29.61
C THR A 233 -8.99 14.47 30.75
N TYR A 234 -8.09 13.49 30.77
CA TYR A 234 -6.99 13.45 31.74
C TYR A 234 -6.09 14.68 31.60
N ILE A 235 -5.69 15.03 30.37
CA ILE A 235 -4.82 16.18 30.11
C ILE A 235 -5.50 17.49 30.56
N GLU A 236 -6.75 17.70 30.20
CA GLU A 236 -7.50 18.88 30.65
C GLU A 236 -7.61 18.97 32.17
N THR A 237 -7.77 17.85 32.85
CA THR A 237 -7.77 17.78 34.31
C THR A 237 -6.41 18.18 34.90
N GLN A 238 -5.28 17.74 34.28
CA GLN A 238 -3.95 18.14 34.73
C GLN A 238 -3.70 19.63 34.50
N LYS A 239 -4.09 20.16 33.36
CA LYS A 239 -4.02 21.61 33.05
C LYS A 239 -4.80 22.46 34.06
N ALA A 240 -6.00 22.01 34.44
CA ALA A 240 -6.80 22.71 35.45
C ALA A 240 -6.11 22.74 36.84
N ARG A 241 -5.18 21.82 37.09
CA ARG A 241 -4.33 21.80 38.29
C ARG A 241 -3.04 22.61 38.15
N GLY A 242 -2.84 23.29 37.01
CA GLY A 242 -1.62 24.08 36.72
C GLY A 242 -0.43 23.23 36.30
N ILE A 243 -0.63 21.95 35.92
CA ILE A 243 0.44 21.06 35.45
C ILE A 243 0.58 21.23 33.95
N GLU A 244 1.70 21.77 33.50
CA GLU A 244 2.01 21.98 32.08
C GLU A 244 2.92 20.93 31.48
N ASP A 245 3.63 20.15 32.31
CA ASP A 245 4.48 19.05 31.90
C ASP A 245 3.68 17.73 32.02
N ILE A 246 3.13 17.29 30.89
CA ILE A 246 2.15 16.20 30.85
C ILE A 246 2.87 14.85 30.63
N VAL A 247 2.55 13.90 31.50
CA VAL A 247 2.98 12.51 31.39
C VAL A 247 1.74 11.64 31.25
N VAL A 248 1.68 10.86 30.18
CA VAL A 248 0.57 9.93 29.91
C VAL A 248 1.05 8.48 29.81
N SER A 249 0.15 7.55 30.04
CA SER A 249 0.43 6.12 29.91
C SER A 249 0.44 5.71 28.43
N SER A 250 1.33 4.80 28.04
CA SER A 250 1.43 4.23 26.68
C SER A 250 0.14 3.49 26.26
N LYS A 251 -0.67 3.01 27.20
CA LYS A 251 -1.95 2.33 26.94
C LYS A 251 -2.94 3.16 26.11
N TYR A 252 -2.84 4.48 26.15
CA TYR A 252 -3.71 5.35 25.35
C TYR A 252 -3.41 5.31 23.86
N PHE A 253 -2.24 4.79 23.47
CA PHE A 253 -1.76 4.79 22.07
C PHE A 253 -1.81 3.42 21.41
N HIS A 254 -2.26 2.38 22.11
CA HIS A 254 -2.34 1.03 21.58
C HIS A 254 -3.78 0.54 21.57
N SER A 255 -4.28 0.11 20.39
CA SER A 255 -5.54 -0.62 20.32
C SER A 255 -5.40 -2.00 20.99
N PHE A 256 -6.52 -2.66 21.28
CA PHE A 256 -6.51 -4.04 21.78
C PHE A 256 -5.86 -5.02 20.79
N TYR A 257 -5.85 -4.67 19.50
CA TYR A 257 -5.26 -5.48 18.44
C TYR A 257 -3.83 -5.06 18.06
N LYS A 258 -3.34 -3.93 18.53
CA LYS A 258 -1.99 -3.37 18.31
C LYS A 258 -1.63 -3.10 16.84
N ARG A 259 -2.59 -3.20 15.90
CA ARG A 259 -2.34 -3.04 14.46
C ARG A 259 -3.24 -2.00 13.81
N TYR A 260 -4.54 -2.02 14.12
CA TYR A 260 -5.52 -1.06 13.61
C TYR A 260 -5.87 -0.05 14.68
N GLY A 261 -6.11 1.19 14.29
CA GLY A 261 -6.44 2.27 15.20
C GLY A 261 -5.25 2.84 15.96
N ASP A 262 -4.04 2.30 15.77
CA ASP A 262 -2.85 2.85 16.41
C ASP A 262 -2.45 4.18 15.76
N TRP A 263 -2.09 5.14 16.60
CA TRP A 263 -1.56 6.43 16.21
C TRP A 263 -0.04 6.37 16.07
N GLN A 264 0.57 7.46 15.59
CA GLN A 264 2.00 7.63 15.73
C GLN A 264 2.29 7.85 17.23
N ASN A 265 2.92 6.86 17.85
CA ASN A 265 3.12 6.82 19.27
C ASN A 265 4.17 7.85 19.70
N PRO A 266 3.87 8.67 20.69
CA PRO A 266 4.87 9.53 21.31
C PRO A 266 5.88 8.69 22.10
N THR A 267 7.02 9.33 22.42
CA THR A 267 8.14 8.70 23.11
C THR A 267 8.25 9.18 24.57
N ASN A 268 9.23 8.70 25.28
CA ASN A 268 9.54 9.17 26.64
C ASN A 268 10.42 10.44 26.67
N LYS A 269 10.74 11.03 25.51
CA LYS A 269 11.55 12.25 25.40
C LYS A 269 10.68 13.38 24.84
N ALA A 270 10.62 14.50 25.54
CA ALA A 270 9.73 15.60 25.21
C ALA A 270 10.07 16.30 23.89
N ASP A 271 11.34 16.31 23.50
CA ASP A 271 11.87 16.93 22.29
C ASP A 271 11.84 16.02 21.06
N GLU A 272 11.58 14.73 21.23
CA GLU A 272 11.54 13.76 20.14
C GLU A 272 10.16 13.75 19.46
N PHE A 273 10.14 13.76 18.13
CA PHE A 273 8.89 13.66 17.37
C PHE A 273 8.17 12.31 17.63
N PRO A 274 6.84 12.33 17.89
CA PRO A 274 5.86 13.41 17.68
C PRO A 274 5.49 14.22 18.93
N ASN A 275 6.21 14.09 20.06
CA ASN A 275 5.86 14.73 21.34
C ASN A 275 5.64 16.25 21.27
N PRO A 276 6.48 17.04 20.56
CA PRO A 276 6.23 18.47 20.42
C PRO A 276 4.91 18.80 19.72
N SER A 277 4.47 17.95 18.80
CA SER A 277 3.18 18.10 18.11
C SER A 277 2.00 17.86 19.05
N TYR A 278 2.11 16.86 19.94
CA TYR A 278 1.12 16.62 20.99
C TYR A 278 1.08 17.76 22.01
N ALA A 279 2.24 18.24 22.47
CA ALA A 279 2.32 19.38 23.37
C ALA A 279 1.63 20.62 22.78
N LYS A 280 1.93 20.94 21.52
CA LYS A 280 1.30 22.03 20.78
C LYS A 280 -0.22 21.83 20.62
N HIS A 281 -0.67 20.61 20.32
CA HIS A 281 -2.09 20.30 20.15
C HIS A 281 -2.89 20.51 21.42
N PHE A 282 -2.36 20.08 22.55
CA PHE A 282 -3.04 20.21 23.85
C PHE A 282 -2.74 21.55 24.56
N GLY A 283 -1.87 22.39 24.01
CA GLY A 283 -1.50 23.68 24.59
C GLY A 283 -0.79 23.51 25.94
N VAL A 284 0.16 22.56 26.00
CA VAL A 284 0.97 22.26 27.19
C VAL A 284 2.45 22.47 26.88
N LYS A 285 3.27 22.60 27.91
CA LYS A 285 4.70 22.90 27.78
C LYS A 285 5.48 21.67 27.27
N SER A 286 5.19 20.51 27.83
CA SER A 286 5.79 19.28 27.37
C SER A 286 4.80 18.11 27.42
N PHE A 287 5.06 17.11 26.59
CA PHE A 287 4.25 15.90 26.50
C PHE A 287 5.17 14.69 26.38
N VAL A 288 5.04 13.72 27.25
CA VAL A 288 5.83 12.49 27.24
C VAL A 288 4.97 11.28 27.55
N VAL A 289 5.38 10.13 27.06
CA VAL A 289 4.73 8.86 27.34
C VAL A 289 5.64 8.01 28.22
N LYS A 290 5.04 7.36 29.20
CA LYS A 290 5.71 6.34 30.02
C LYS A 290 4.96 5.03 29.88
N ASP A 291 5.70 3.94 29.82
CA ASP A 291 5.14 2.61 29.97
C ASP A 291 4.69 2.41 31.43
N ASP A 292 3.54 1.77 31.56
CA ASP A 292 2.96 1.42 32.87
C ASP A 292 3.76 0.31 33.53
#